data_507010a018ec62b7abd594800fa4b67c
#
_entry.id   507010a018ec62b7abd594800fa4b67c
#
_cell.length_a   1.000
_cell.length_b   1.000
_cell.length_c   1.000
_cell.angle_alpha   90.00
_cell.angle_beta   90.00
_cell.angle_gamma   90.00
#
_symmetry.space_group_name_H-M   'P 1'
#
loop_
_entity.id
_entity.type
_entity.pdbx_description
1 polymer ?
#
loop_
_entity_poly.entity_id
_entity_poly.type
_entity_poly.pdbx_seq_one_letter_code
_entity_poly.pdbx_strand_id
1 'polypeptide(L)'
;YGGSFENRARFTVDLLKTVREAMGPDFVIEIRVSSSEHLPGGLELEDAVNYCKLCEPYIDMIHVSCGHYLSSSRSWEFTTAYAPHGPNIEPAAVIKQNVSIPVAAVGGINSPEQAEEAIASGKIDMVSMGRQFFADPAFPNKAKEGHADEIRRCLRCGRCYPGPSGEHETEIWTVKFPPLDSCTINPYD
;
A
#
# COMPACT_ATOMS: atom_id res chain seq x y z
N TYR A 1 -3.23 17.91 18.97
CA TYR A 1 -3.19 17.09 17.76
C TYR A 1 -4.52 17.13 16.97
N GLY A 2 -5.19 18.24 16.86
CA GLY A 2 -6.42 18.42 16.10
C GLY A 2 -6.50 19.81 15.52
N GLY A 3 -7.51 20.11 14.68
CA GLY A 3 -7.70 21.42 14.07
C GLY A 3 -6.88 21.62 12.80
N SER A 4 -5.88 22.51 12.79
CA SER A 4 -5.10 22.80 11.55
C SER A 4 -4.37 21.56 11.03
N PHE A 5 -4.01 21.61 9.73
CA PHE A 5 -3.28 20.53 9.08
C PHE A 5 -1.96 20.22 9.80
N GLU A 6 -1.19 21.23 10.17
CA GLU A 6 0.07 21.08 10.88
C GLU A 6 -0.12 20.41 12.25
N ASN A 7 -1.20 20.72 12.94
CA ASN A 7 -1.54 20.07 14.21
C ASN A 7 -1.90 18.59 14.03
N ARG A 8 -2.62 18.25 12.95
CA ARG A 8 -2.95 16.85 12.65
C ARG A 8 -1.71 16.04 12.27
N ALA A 9 -0.77 16.62 11.54
CA ALA A 9 0.49 15.99 11.13
C ALA A 9 1.51 15.91 12.27
N ARG A 10 1.44 16.79 13.28
CA ARG A 10 2.46 17.00 14.32
C ARG A 10 2.91 15.72 15.03
N PHE A 11 1.97 14.86 15.43
CA PHE A 11 2.32 13.64 16.15
C PHE A 11 3.31 12.77 15.35
N THR A 12 3.02 12.55 14.07
CA THR A 12 3.88 11.70 13.24
C THR A 12 5.20 12.39 12.92
N VAL A 13 5.18 13.69 12.64
CA VAL A 13 6.42 14.44 12.36
C VAL A 13 7.35 14.41 13.60
N ASP A 14 6.83 14.66 14.78
CA ASP A 14 7.61 14.61 16.04
C ASP A 14 8.15 13.19 16.30
N LEU A 15 7.33 12.16 16.03
CA LEU A 15 7.74 10.76 16.14
C LEU A 15 8.89 10.43 15.16
N LEU A 16 8.74 10.78 13.89
CA LEU A 16 9.75 10.51 12.85
C LEU A 16 11.07 11.23 13.16
N LYS A 17 10.99 12.47 13.62
CA LYS A 17 12.16 13.22 14.10
C LYS A 17 12.87 12.47 15.22
N THR A 18 12.13 12.04 16.23
CA THR A 18 12.67 11.30 17.39
C THR A 18 13.32 9.99 16.95
N VAL A 19 12.68 9.25 16.04
CA VAL A 19 13.23 7.99 15.50
C VAL A 19 14.51 8.27 14.72
N ARG A 20 14.52 9.29 13.85
CA ARG A 20 15.70 9.67 13.07
C ARG A 20 16.88 10.08 13.97
N GLU A 21 16.61 10.87 15.01
CA GLU A 21 17.63 11.27 15.99
C GLU A 21 18.20 10.07 16.77
N ALA A 22 17.37 9.10 17.12
CA ALA A 22 17.78 7.92 17.87
C ALA A 22 18.54 6.90 17.00
N MET A 23 18.13 6.71 15.74
CA MET A 23 18.65 5.68 14.85
C MET A 23 19.82 6.15 13.98
N GLY A 24 20.00 7.45 13.84
CA GLY A 24 21.04 8.04 12.99
C GLY A 24 20.69 8.09 11.49
N PRO A 25 21.59 8.65 10.67
CA PRO A 25 21.29 8.94 9.26
C PRO A 25 21.24 7.70 8.36
N ASP A 26 21.90 6.61 8.74
CA ASP A 26 22.04 5.41 7.90
C ASP A 26 20.90 4.40 8.09
N PHE A 27 19.99 4.64 9.04
CA PHE A 27 18.84 3.77 9.27
C PHE A 27 17.71 4.13 8.33
N VAL A 28 17.25 3.17 7.51
CA VAL A 28 16.17 3.38 6.55
C VAL A 28 14.83 3.52 7.27
N ILE A 29 14.14 4.63 7.04
CA ILE A 29 12.81 4.91 7.57
C ILE A 29 11.85 5.08 6.39
N GLU A 30 10.84 4.22 6.34
CA GLU A 30 9.75 4.31 5.38
C GLU A 30 8.46 4.72 6.10
N ILE A 31 7.67 5.58 5.47
CA ILE A 31 6.28 5.80 5.88
C ILE A 31 5.31 5.25 4.85
N ARG A 32 4.20 4.71 5.33
CA ARG A 32 3.06 4.38 4.47
C ARG A 32 1.96 5.41 4.67
N VAL A 33 1.49 5.98 3.58
CA VAL A 33 0.46 7.03 3.56
C VAL A 33 -0.69 6.64 2.64
N SER A 34 -1.92 6.93 3.05
CA SER A 34 -3.08 6.90 2.15
C SER A 34 -3.09 8.16 1.30
N SER A 35 -3.16 8.01 -0.02
CA SER A 35 -3.32 9.14 -0.95
C SER A 35 -4.70 9.79 -0.86
N SER A 36 -5.71 9.01 -0.49
CA SER A 36 -7.06 9.46 -0.12
C SER A 36 -7.69 8.41 0.79
N GLU A 37 -8.48 8.83 1.75
CA GLU A 37 -9.25 7.93 2.62
C GLU A 37 -10.59 7.52 1.98
N HIS A 38 -10.99 8.17 0.89
CA HIS A 38 -12.29 7.98 0.25
C HIS A 38 -13.47 8.12 1.21
N LEU A 39 -13.36 9.06 2.15
CA LEU A 39 -14.38 9.38 3.16
C LEU A 39 -14.70 10.88 3.11
N PRO A 40 -15.97 11.26 3.27
CA PRO A 40 -16.32 12.68 3.42
C PRO A 40 -15.58 13.30 4.61
N GLY A 41 -14.79 14.35 4.36
CA GLY A 41 -13.97 15.02 5.39
C GLY A 41 -12.71 14.25 5.78
N GLY A 42 -12.39 13.14 5.11
CA GLY A 42 -11.14 12.42 5.25
C GLY A 42 -9.98 13.10 4.51
N LEU A 43 -8.83 12.47 4.56
CA LEU A 43 -7.62 12.92 3.88
C LEU A 43 -7.76 12.76 2.36
N GLU A 44 -7.39 13.81 1.63
CA GLU A 44 -7.36 13.84 0.18
C GLU A 44 -5.92 13.96 -0.35
N LEU A 45 -5.73 13.80 -1.67
CA LEU A 45 -4.40 13.74 -2.28
C LEU A 45 -3.53 14.97 -1.98
N GLU A 46 -4.11 16.15 -1.95
CA GLU A 46 -3.39 17.38 -1.61
C GLU A 46 -2.87 17.35 -0.16
N ASP A 47 -3.70 16.87 0.78
CA ASP A 47 -3.27 16.66 2.17
C ASP A 47 -2.14 15.65 2.26
N ALA A 48 -2.23 14.53 1.49
CA ALA A 48 -1.20 13.51 1.45
C ALA A 48 0.14 14.06 0.93
N VAL A 49 0.11 14.87 -0.14
CA VAL A 49 1.31 15.55 -0.67
C VAL A 49 1.92 16.47 0.38
N ASN A 50 1.12 17.31 1.02
CA ASN A 50 1.61 18.24 2.04
C ASN A 50 2.16 17.50 3.27
N TYR A 51 1.53 16.38 3.64
CA TYR A 51 2.00 15.52 4.73
C TYR A 51 3.35 14.86 4.40
N CYS A 52 3.50 14.34 3.18
CA CYS A 52 4.78 13.77 2.73
C CYS A 52 5.91 14.80 2.77
N LYS A 53 5.67 16.03 2.33
CA LYS A 53 6.65 17.13 2.42
C LYS A 53 7.08 17.43 3.86
N LEU A 54 6.16 17.40 4.82
CA LEU A 54 6.50 17.59 6.23
C LEU A 54 7.33 16.45 6.81
N CYS A 55 7.11 15.22 6.34
CA CYS A 55 7.82 14.03 6.81
C CYS A 55 9.18 13.84 6.12
N GLU A 56 9.34 14.32 4.88
CA GLU A 56 10.51 14.08 4.03
C GLU A 56 11.87 14.30 4.70
N PRO A 57 12.10 15.33 5.55
CA PRO A 57 13.38 15.53 6.22
C PRO A 57 13.81 14.40 7.16
N TYR A 58 12.90 13.51 7.53
CA TYR A 58 13.12 12.49 8.56
C TYR A 58 13.02 11.04 8.04
N ILE A 59 12.70 10.87 6.76
CA ILE A 59 12.44 9.55 6.14
C ILE A 59 13.26 9.37 4.88
N ASP A 60 13.33 8.15 4.37
CA ASP A 60 14.09 7.79 3.17
C ASP A 60 13.20 7.33 2.02
N MET A 61 11.95 6.93 2.30
CA MET A 61 11.01 6.45 1.29
C MET A 61 9.55 6.66 1.71
N ILE A 62 8.70 6.84 0.71
CA ILE A 62 7.25 6.94 0.87
C ILE A 62 6.58 5.76 0.17
N HIS A 63 5.70 5.06 0.87
CA HIS A 63 4.88 3.98 0.34
C HIS A 63 3.42 4.44 0.23
N VAL A 64 2.94 4.61 -0.99
CA VAL A 64 1.61 5.14 -1.27
C VAL A 64 0.57 4.03 -1.36
N SER A 65 -0.48 4.19 -0.57
CA SER A 65 -1.68 3.36 -0.51
C SER A 65 -2.92 4.24 -0.68
N CYS A 66 -4.10 3.72 -0.47
CA CYS A 66 -5.34 4.49 -0.37
C CYS A 66 -6.37 3.80 0.50
N GLY A 67 -7.43 4.51 0.81
CA GLY A 67 -8.58 4.00 1.53
C GLY A 67 -8.45 4.10 3.05
N HIS A 68 -9.56 3.87 3.69
CA HIS A 68 -9.68 3.80 5.14
C HIS A 68 -10.62 2.65 5.49
N TYR A 69 -10.37 1.97 6.61
CA TYR A 69 -11.14 0.77 7.01
C TYR A 69 -12.65 1.00 7.12
N LEU A 70 -13.07 2.23 7.45
CA LEU A 70 -14.47 2.63 7.54
C LEU A 70 -15.05 3.13 6.20
N SER A 71 -14.24 3.23 5.16
CA SER A 71 -14.71 3.69 3.86
C SER A 71 -15.68 2.66 3.26
N SER A 72 -16.77 3.13 2.65
CA SER A 72 -17.71 2.29 1.92
C SER A 72 -17.08 1.63 0.68
N SER A 73 -15.95 2.14 0.23
CA SER A 73 -15.21 1.66 -0.94
C SER A 73 -14.04 0.75 -0.56
N ARG A 74 -14.26 -0.24 0.31
CA ARG A 74 -13.22 -1.23 0.71
C ARG A 74 -12.50 -1.89 -0.47
N SER A 75 -13.13 -1.92 -1.64
CA SER A 75 -12.52 -2.44 -2.86
C SER A 75 -11.25 -1.67 -3.26
N TRP A 76 -11.15 -0.39 -2.95
CA TRP A 76 -9.96 0.42 -3.22
C TRP A 76 -8.85 0.13 -2.21
N GLU A 77 -9.18 0.07 -0.92
CA GLU A 77 -8.22 -0.23 0.15
C GLU A 77 -7.52 -1.59 -0.09
N PHE A 78 -8.30 -2.61 -0.40
CA PHE A 78 -7.77 -3.96 -0.62
C PHE A 78 -7.46 -4.26 -2.08
N THR A 79 -7.79 -3.38 -3.01
CA THR A 79 -7.65 -3.61 -4.45
C THR A 79 -8.15 -5.00 -4.83
N THR A 80 -9.46 -5.22 -4.61
CA THR A 80 -10.12 -6.51 -4.89
C THR A 80 -10.17 -6.80 -6.39
N ALA A 81 -10.69 -7.98 -6.77
CA ALA A 81 -10.85 -8.35 -8.19
C ALA A 81 -11.71 -7.37 -9.00
N TYR A 82 -12.58 -6.60 -8.34
CA TYR A 82 -13.43 -5.58 -8.96
C TYR A 82 -12.77 -4.21 -9.12
N ALA A 83 -11.65 -3.96 -8.45
CA ALA A 83 -10.90 -2.74 -8.60
C ALA A 83 -9.91 -2.83 -9.77
N PRO A 84 -9.53 -1.70 -10.40
CA PRO A 84 -8.46 -1.71 -11.40
C PRO A 84 -7.13 -2.18 -10.79
N HIS A 85 -6.18 -2.56 -11.63
CA HIS A 85 -4.81 -2.81 -11.21
C HIS A 85 -4.07 -1.49 -11.03
N GLY A 86 -3.21 -1.41 -10.01
CA GLY A 86 -2.34 -0.25 -9.79
C GLY A 86 -3.06 1.08 -9.50
N PRO A 87 -4.19 1.13 -8.76
CA PRO A 87 -4.95 2.37 -8.57
C PRO A 87 -4.15 3.45 -7.86
N ASN A 88 -3.09 3.08 -7.14
CA ASN A 88 -2.26 4.02 -6.40
C ASN A 88 -1.06 4.54 -7.20
N ILE A 89 -0.86 4.11 -8.46
CA ILE A 89 0.28 4.55 -9.28
C ILE A 89 0.14 6.04 -9.63
N GLU A 90 -1.03 6.49 -10.09
CA GLU A 90 -1.23 7.90 -10.43
C GLU A 90 -1.16 8.83 -9.20
N PRO A 91 -1.81 8.54 -8.07
CA PRO A 91 -1.59 9.31 -6.84
C PRO A 91 -0.13 9.33 -6.37
N ALA A 92 0.57 8.20 -6.48
CA ALA A 92 1.99 8.13 -6.14
C ALA A 92 2.85 9.00 -7.07
N ALA A 93 2.53 9.07 -8.36
CA ALA A 93 3.21 9.95 -9.30
C ALA A 93 3.05 11.44 -8.93
N VAL A 94 1.88 11.85 -8.46
CA VAL A 94 1.66 13.20 -7.96
C VAL A 94 2.50 13.47 -6.71
N ILE A 95 2.55 12.54 -5.76
CA ILE A 95 3.41 12.67 -4.57
C ILE A 95 4.88 12.76 -5.00
N LYS A 96 5.34 11.86 -5.88
CA LYS A 96 6.73 11.83 -6.38
C LYS A 96 7.16 13.14 -7.03
N GLN A 97 6.28 13.83 -7.75
CA GLN A 97 6.57 15.14 -8.33
C GLN A 97 6.79 16.25 -7.29
N ASN A 98 6.44 15.99 -6.04
CA ASN A 98 6.46 16.97 -4.96
C ASN A 98 7.46 16.66 -3.84
N VAL A 99 8.20 15.55 -3.94
CA VAL A 99 9.24 15.11 -3.00
C VAL A 99 10.51 14.72 -3.76
N SER A 100 11.65 14.64 -3.08
CA SER A 100 12.94 14.27 -3.66
C SER A 100 13.35 12.83 -3.36
N ILE A 101 12.66 12.16 -2.42
CA ILE A 101 12.95 10.79 -1.99
C ILE A 101 12.15 9.76 -2.81
N PRO A 102 12.60 8.50 -2.86
CA PRO A 102 11.90 7.45 -3.58
C PRO A 102 10.44 7.24 -3.14
N VAL A 103 9.59 6.94 -4.11
CA VAL A 103 8.16 6.68 -3.89
C VAL A 103 7.78 5.30 -4.43
N ALA A 104 7.22 4.47 -3.54
CA ALA A 104 6.65 3.18 -3.86
C ALA A 104 5.12 3.25 -3.94
N ALA A 105 4.52 2.40 -4.76
CA ALA A 105 3.06 2.22 -4.79
C ALA A 105 2.66 0.76 -4.61
N VAL A 106 1.56 0.54 -3.88
CA VAL A 106 0.91 -0.77 -3.72
C VAL A 106 -0.48 -0.74 -4.34
N GLY A 107 -0.97 -1.88 -4.77
CA GLY A 107 -2.38 -1.99 -5.17
C GLY A 107 -2.61 -2.89 -6.38
N GLY A 108 -2.80 -4.18 -6.16
CA GLY A 108 -3.21 -5.14 -7.18
C GLY A 108 -2.24 -5.34 -8.36
N ILE A 109 -0.99 -4.89 -8.24
CA ILE A 109 0.08 -5.20 -9.19
C ILE A 109 0.41 -6.68 -9.00
N ASN A 110 0.29 -7.48 -10.07
CA ASN A 110 0.45 -8.93 -10.02
C ASN A 110 1.17 -9.51 -11.25
N SER A 111 1.80 -8.67 -12.05
CA SER A 111 2.62 -9.12 -13.17
C SER A 111 3.90 -8.28 -13.30
N PRO A 112 4.99 -8.87 -13.83
CA PRO A 112 6.23 -8.14 -14.11
C PRO A 112 6.03 -6.99 -15.09
N GLU A 113 5.18 -7.16 -16.10
CA GLU A 113 4.92 -6.15 -17.13
C GLU A 113 4.28 -4.90 -16.51
N GLN A 114 3.30 -5.07 -15.61
CA GLN A 114 2.68 -3.93 -14.89
C GLN A 114 3.69 -3.22 -13.97
N ALA A 115 4.53 -3.99 -13.29
CA ALA A 115 5.56 -3.42 -12.42
C ALA A 115 6.57 -2.62 -13.22
N GLU A 116 7.06 -3.17 -14.32
CA GLU A 116 8.02 -2.53 -15.22
C GLU A 116 7.44 -1.27 -15.86
N GLU A 117 6.22 -1.33 -16.39
CA GLU A 117 5.53 -0.17 -16.97
C GLU A 117 5.43 1.00 -15.97
N ALA A 118 5.04 0.69 -14.74
CA ALA A 118 4.90 1.71 -13.69
C ALA A 118 6.23 2.39 -13.35
N ILE A 119 7.34 1.63 -13.28
CA ILE A 119 8.67 2.15 -12.97
C ILE A 119 9.28 2.84 -14.19
N ALA A 120 9.25 2.21 -15.36
CA ALA A 120 9.84 2.74 -16.58
C ALA A 120 9.16 4.03 -17.05
N SER A 121 7.86 4.22 -16.75
CA SER A 121 7.16 5.49 -17.00
C SER A 121 7.63 6.64 -16.12
N GLY A 122 8.45 6.38 -15.11
CA GLY A 122 8.92 7.37 -14.15
C GLY A 122 7.89 7.79 -13.09
N LYS A 123 6.72 7.16 -13.06
CA LYS A 123 5.64 7.49 -12.11
C LYS A 123 5.97 7.10 -10.68
N ILE A 124 6.68 6.02 -10.49
CA ILE A 124 7.11 5.52 -9.18
C ILE A 124 8.55 4.97 -9.27
N ASP A 125 9.20 4.75 -8.15
CA ASP A 125 10.54 4.18 -8.08
C ASP A 125 10.52 2.70 -7.71
N MET A 126 9.46 2.24 -7.05
CA MET A 126 9.33 0.87 -6.56
C MET A 126 7.88 0.42 -6.54
N VAL A 127 7.66 -0.87 -6.77
CA VAL A 127 6.35 -1.52 -6.56
C VAL A 127 6.34 -2.30 -5.25
N SER A 128 5.24 -2.20 -4.50
CA SER A 128 5.01 -3.00 -3.30
C SER A 128 3.94 -4.04 -3.58
N MET A 129 4.22 -5.28 -3.22
CA MET A 129 3.32 -6.42 -3.42
C MET A 129 3.18 -7.19 -2.11
N GLY A 130 1.94 -7.46 -1.66
CA GLY A 130 1.66 -8.35 -0.53
C GLY A 130 1.09 -9.66 -1.03
N ARG A 131 -0.19 -9.67 -1.40
CA ARG A 131 -0.93 -10.88 -1.79
C ARG A 131 -0.35 -11.63 -2.99
N GLN A 132 0.40 -10.95 -3.86
CA GLN A 132 1.11 -11.60 -4.96
C GLN A 132 2.17 -12.58 -4.45
N PHE A 133 2.85 -12.26 -3.33
CA PHE A 133 3.82 -13.17 -2.73
C PHE A 133 3.18 -14.38 -2.04
N PHE A 134 1.93 -14.27 -1.58
CA PHE A 134 1.16 -15.45 -1.16
C PHE A 134 0.81 -16.34 -2.36
N ALA A 135 0.48 -15.74 -3.49
CA ALA A 135 0.17 -16.48 -4.71
C ALA A 135 1.42 -17.15 -5.30
N ASP A 136 2.54 -16.43 -5.32
CA ASP A 136 3.83 -16.92 -5.82
C ASP A 136 5.01 -16.26 -5.10
N PRO A 137 5.58 -16.89 -4.07
CA PRO A 137 6.75 -16.37 -3.38
C PRO A 137 7.98 -16.19 -4.28
N ALA A 138 8.09 -16.97 -5.36
CA ALA A 138 9.19 -16.91 -6.32
C ALA A 138 9.02 -15.82 -7.39
N PHE A 139 7.96 -14.99 -7.32
CA PHE A 139 7.66 -13.95 -8.30
C PHE A 139 8.87 -13.13 -8.74
N PRO A 140 9.71 -12.54 -7.82
CA PRO A 140 10.82 -11.71 -8.24
C PRO A 140 11.90 -12.49 -9.03
N ASN A 141 12.18 -13.73 -8.62
CA ASN A 141 13.16 -14.57 -9.28
C ASN A 141 12.68 -14.97 -10.68
N LYS A 142 11.44 -15.44 -10.79
CA LYS A 142 10.82 -15.76 -12.08
C LYS A 142 10.79 -14.55 -13.02
N ALA A 143 10.42 -13.38 -12.52
CA ALA A 143 10.44 -12.14 -13.29
C ALA A 143 11.85 -11.80 -13.79
N LYS A 144 12.87 -11.90 -12.92
CA LYS A 144 14.27 -11.63 -13.24
C LYS A 144 14.82 -12.60 -14.28
N GLU A 145 14.41 -13.86 -14.24
CA GLU A 145 14.88 -14.94 -15.10
C GLU A 145 14.10 -15.03 -16.43
N GLY A 146 13.07 -14.21 -16.63
CA GLY A 146 12.25 -14.20 -17.83
C GLY A 146 11.14 -15.25 -17.87
N HIS A 147 10.83 -15.88 -16.73
CA HIS A 147 9.81 -16.92 -16.58
C HIS A 147 8.46 -16.34 -16.14
N ALA A 148 8.02 -15.25 -16.77
CA ALA A 148 6.77 -14.55 -16.40
C ALA A 148 5.52 -15.41 -16.61
N ASP A 149 5.56 -16.36 -17.53
CA ASP A 149 4.50 -17.33 -17.84
C ASP A 149 4.32 -18.39 -16.75
N GLU A 150 5.34 -18.62 -15.93
CA GLU A 150 5.29 -19.54 -14.77
C GLU A 150 4.76 -18.88 -13.49
N ILE A 151 4.53 -17.56 -13.50
CA ILE A 151 4.07 -16.81 -12.32
C ILE A 151 2.60 -17.09 -12.05
N ARG A 152 2.28 -17.59 -10.86
CA ARG A 152 0.90 -17.64 -10.35
C ARG A 152 0.43 -16.25 -9.97
N ARG A 153 -0.42 -15.65 -10.82
CA ARG A 153 -0.91 -14.28 -10.60
C ARG A 153 -2.03 -14.25 -9.58
N CYS A 154 -1.88 -13.43 -8.54
CA CYS A 154 -2.89 -13.23 -7.51
C CYS A 154 -4.26 -12.86 -8.12
N LEU A 155 -5.31 -13.61 -7.77
CA LEU A 155 -6.69 -13.35 -8.21
C LEU A 155 -7.34 -12.15 -7.52
N ARG A 156 -6.69 -11.58 -6.52
CA ARG A 156 -7.22 -10.49 -5.69
C ARG A 156 -8.57 -10.83 -5.03
N CYS A 157 -8.83 -12.11 -4.82
CA CYS A 157 -10.07 -12.66 -4.26
C CYS A 157 -10.26 -12.37 -2.77
N GLY A 158 -9.22 -11.91 -2.07
CA GLY A 158 -9.28 -11.58 -0.65
C GLY A 158 -9.18 -12.77 0.31
N ARG A 159 -9.08 -14.01 -0.17
CA ARG A 159 -9.09 -15.20 0.70
C ARG A 159 -7.94 -15.23 1.72
N CYS A 160 -6.75 -14.76 1.34
CA CYS A 160 -5.58 -14.67 2.24
C CYS A 160 -5.65 -13.48 3.21
N TYR A 161 -6.70 -12.67 3.17
CA TYR A 161 -6.91 -11.60 4.13
C TYR A 161 -7.81 -12.13 5.24
N PRO A 162 -7.32 -12.27 6.49
CA PRO A 162 -8.19 -12.58 7.59
C PRO A 162 -9.19 -11.43 7.72
N GLY A 163 -10.47 -11.73 7.51
CA GLY A 163 -11.53 -10.82 7.90
C GLY A 163 -11.34 -10.45 9.38
N PRO A 164 -12.04 -9.47 9.90
CA PRO A 164 -11.95 -9.15 11.31
C PRO A 164 -12.17 -10.44 12.12
N SER A 165 -11.09 -11.04 12.55
CA SER A 165 -11.06 -12.19 13.46
C SER A 165 -11.33 -11.68 14.86
N GLY A 166 -12.51 -11.11 15.05
CA GLY A 166 -13.04 -10.70 16.32
C GLY A 166 -14.52 -11.00 16.29
N GLU A 167 -15.04 -11.47 17.38
CA GLU A 167 -16.47 -11.70 17.64
C GLU A 167 -17.27 -10.39 17.55
N HIS A 168 -17.12 -9.65 16.47
CA HIS A 168 -18.03 -8.57 16.11
C HIS A 168 -19.15 -9.20 15.29
N GLU A 169 -20.16 -9.68 16.02
CA GLU A 169 -21.48 -9.94 15.50
C GLU A 169 -22.08 -8.66 14.91
N THR A 170 -21.61 -8.26 13.74
CA THR A 170 -22.43 -7.45 12.86
C THR A 170 -23.19 -8.43 11.98
N GLU A 171 -24.49 -8.38 12.00
CA GLU A 171 -25.44 -9.30 11.33
C GLU A 171 -25.19 -9.53 9.82
N ILE A 172 -24.19 -8.88 9.25
CA ILE A 172 -23.81 -8.94 7.82
C ILE A 172 -22.70 -9.99 7.56
N TRP A 173 -21.99 -10.49 8.58
CA TRP A 173 -20.79 -11.33 8.41
C TRP A 173 -20.90 -12.66 9.18
N THR A 174 -22.02 -13.35 9.10
CA THR A 174 -22.21 -14.70 9.67
C THR A 174 -21.52 -15.83 8.89
N VAL A 175 -20.73 -15.50 7.87
CA VAL A 175 -19.91 -16.50 7.17
C VAL A 175 -18.63 -16.72 7.96
N LYS A 176 -18.57 -17.77 8.76
CA LYS A 176 -17.32 -18.28 9.32
C LYS A 176 -16.44 -18.76 8.14
N PHE A 177 -15.56 -17.92 7.69
CA PHE A 177 -14.50 -18.38 6.79
C PHE A 177 -13.55 -19.28 7.58
N PRO A 178 -13.08 -20.39 6.99
CA PRO A 178 -12.01 -21.19 7.60
C PRO A 178 -10.78 -20.29 7.84
N PRO A 179 -9.88 -20.66 8.74
CA PRO A 179 -8.63 -19.90 8.99
C PRO A 179 -7.97 -19.56 7.67
N LEU A 180 -7.67 -18.27 7.50
CA LEU A 180 -7.27 -17.69 6.22
C LEU A 180 -5.73 -17.62 6.14
N ASP A 181 -5.11 -18.77 6.22
CA ASP A 181 -3.68 -18.99 6.09
C ASP A 181 -3.29 -19.55 4.72
N SER A 182 -4.24 -19.61 3.79
CA SER A 182 -4.01 -20.23 2.48
C SER A 182 -4.44 -19.35 1.31
N CYS A 183 -3.68 -19.40 0.24
CA CYS A 183 -4.00 -18.75 -1.03
C CYS A 183 -4.88 -19.66 -1.90
N THR A 184 -5.90 -19.10 -2.58
CA THR A 184 -6.78 -19.87 -3.47
C THR A 184 -6.04 -20.61 -4.59
N ILE A 185 -4.93 -20.06 -5.06
CA ILE A 185 -4.18 -20.57 -6.21
C ILE A 185 -2.78 -21.07 -5.89
N ASN A 186 -2.33 -20.93 -4.64
CA ASN A 186 -1.07 -21.53 -4.20
C ASN A 186 -1.35 -22.82 -3.44
N PRO A 187 -1.02 -23.99 -4.01
CA PRO A 187 -1.33 -25.28 -3.37
C PRO A 187 -0.40 -25.65 -2.21
N TYR A 188 0.59 -24.83 -1.92
CA TYR A 188 1.63 -25.09 -0.91
C TYR A 188 1.50 -24.22 0.34
N ASP A 189 0.42 -23.44 0.45
CA ASP A 189 0.08 -22.66 1.64
C ASP A 189 -0.83 -23.46 2.58
#